data_535a1190cb9e845cf98bdf695a5a92c7
#
_entry.id   535a1190cb9e845cf98bdf695a5a92c7
#
_cell.length_a   1.000
_cell.length_b   1.000
_cell.length_c   1.000
_cell.angle_alpha   90.00
_cell.angle_beta   90.00
_cell.angle_gamma   90.00
#
_symmetry.space_group_name_H-M   'P 1'
#
loop_
_entity.id
_entity.type
_entity.pdbx_description
1 polymer ?
#
loop_
_entity_poly.entity_id
_entity_poly.type
_entity_poly.pdbx_seq_one_letter_code
_entity_poly.pdbx_strand_id
1 'polypeptide(L)'
;MIYVAYDIQGVAFALAGQGRWAKSLRLDAAAREQYKKMGMEVDGLFEFWDEWIATYIEGARKEVGEELAKSYKEEGIAMGFEKAIEYALDFEKD
;
A
#
# COMPACT_ATOMS: atom_id res chain seq x y z
N MET A 1 7.30 6.50 -14.19
CA MET A 1 6.53 6.74 -12.96
C MET A 1 5.74 5.53 -12.48
N ILE A 2 5.30 4.66 -13.39
CA ILE A 2 4.60 3.43 -13.04
C ILE A 2 5.45 2.53 -12.14
N TYR A 3 6.74 2.44 -12.39
CA TYR A 3 7.63 1.59 -11.59
C TYR A 3 7.75 2.03 -10.14
N VAL A 4 7.67 3.33 -9.90
CA VAL A 4 7.72 3.87 -8.53
C VAL A 4 6.47 3.46 -7.75
N ALA A 5 5.30 3.46 -8.39
CA ALA A 5 4.07 3.02 -7.74
C ALA A 5 4.13 1.53 -7.38
N TYR A 6 4.68 0.69 -8.25
CA TYR A 6 4.91 -0.72 -7.96
C TYR A 6 5.90 -0.89 -6.80
N ASP A 7 6.96 -0.09 -6.80
CA ASP A 7 7.96 -0.15 -5.71
C ASP A 7 7.33 0.21 -4.37
N ILE A 8 6.47 1.24 -4.33
CA ILE A 8 5.76 1.63 -3.11
C ILE A 8 4.86 0.49 -2.63
N GLN A 9 4.13 -0.14 -3.54
CA GLN A 9 3.28 -1.28 -3.16
C GLN A 9 4.12 -2.47 -2.71
N GLY A 10 5.27 -2.70 -3.33
CA GLY A 10 6.23 -3.73 -2.89
C GLY A 10 6.74 -3.48 -1.47
N VAL A 11 7.03 -2.23 -1.13
CA VAL A 11 7.39 -1.84 0.24
C VAL A 11 6.24 -2.14 1.19
N ALA A 12 5.00 -1.86 0.77
CA ALA A 12 3.82 -2.17 1.58
C ALA A 12 3.72 -3.66 1.89
N PHE A 13 4.00 -4.53 0.93
CA PHE A 13 4.02 -5.98 1.15
C PHE A 13 5.08 -6.37 2.18
N ALA A 14 6.29 -5.84 2.05
CA ALA A 14 7.38 -6.12 2.97
C ALA A 14 7.04 -5.69 4.40
N LEU A 15 6.44 -4.50 4.56
CA LEU A 15 6.03 -3.98 5.86
C LEU A 15 4.95 -4.85 6.48
N ALA A 16 3.98 -5.33 5.70
CA ALA A 16 2.96 -6.24 6.19
C ALA A 16 3.60 -7.55 6.70
N GLY A 17 4.58 -8.06 5.97
CA GLY A 17 5.33 -9.24 6.41
C GLY A 17 6.07 -9.04 7.72
N GLN A 18 6.41 -7.79 8.06
CA GLN A 18 7.06 -7.42 9.32
C GLN A 18 6.07 -7.06 10.43
N GLY A 19 4.78 -7.10 10.17
CA GLY A 19 3.75 -6.71 11.14
C GLY A 19 3.55 -5.20 11.28
N ARG A 20 4.09 -4.41 10.38
CA ARG A 20 3.92 -2.95 10.39
C ARG A 20 2.69 -2.57 9.58
N TRP A 21 1.53 -2.91 10.12
CA TRP A 21 0.25 -2.88 9.43
C TRP A 21 -0.19 -1.49 8.97
N ALA A 22 -0.06 -0.50 9.84
CA ALA A 22 -0.52 0.87 9.55
C ALA A 22 0.23 1.46 8.36
N LYS A 23 1.55 1.39 8.40
CA LYS A 23 2.38 1.93 7.31
C LYS A 23 2.14 1.17 6.01
N SER A 24 2.02 -0.16 6.09
CA SER A 24 1.72 -1.00 4.94
C SER A 24 0.42 -0.56 4.25
N LEU A 25 -0.66 -0.40 5.02
CA LEU A 25 -1.96 -0.05 4.47
C LEU A 25 -2.00 1.38 3.91
N ARG A 26 -1.31 2.31 4.55
CA ARG A 26 -1.19 3.68 4.03
C ARG A 26 -0.47 3.71 2.69
N LEU A 27 0.65 3.00 2.59
CA LEU A 27 1.44 2.96 1.36
C LEU A 27 0.73 2.22 0.24
N ASP A 28 0.05 1.12 0.55
CA ASP A 28 -0.75 0.40 -0.43
C ASP A 28 -1.84 1.32 -1.01
N ALA A 29 -2.53 2.05 -0.15
CA ALA A 29 -3.59 2.99 -0.59
C ALA A 29 -3.03 4.09 -1.47
N ALA A 30 -1.88 4.66 -1.11
CA ALA A 30 -1.22 5.70 -1.90
C ALA A 30 -0.82 5.17 -3.28
N ALA A 31 -0.28 3.96 -3.34
CA ALA A 31 0.11 3.33 -4.61
C ALA A 31 -1.11 3.08 -5.50
N ARG A 32 -2.20 2.58 -4.93
CA ARG A 32 -3.44 2.33 -5.68
C ARG A 32 -4.06 3.61 -6.21
N GLU A 33 -4.02 4.68 -5.42
CA GLU A 33 -4.50 5.98 -5.86
C GLU A 33 -3.67 6.50 -7.04
N GLN A 34 -2.36 6.28 -7.02
CA GLN A 34 -1.50 6.66 -8.13
C GLN A 34 -1.80 5.84 -9.39
N TYR A 35 -2.03 4.53 -9.26
CA TYR A 35 -2.45 3.70 -10.39
C TYR A 35 -3.74 4.25 -11.01
N LYS A 36 -4.70 4.61 -10.17
CA LYS A 36 -5.97 5.15 -10.60
C LYS A 36 -5.80 6.45 -11.39
N LYS A 37 -4.93 7.35 -10.91
CA LYS A 37 -4.63 8.61 -11.58
C LYS A 37 -3.97 8.39 -12.94
N MET A 38 -3.22 7.30 -13.10
CA MET A 38 -2.58 6.95 -14.36
C MET A 38 -3.50 6.13 -15.28
N GLY A 39 -4.73 5.89 -14.87
CA GLY A 39 -5.68 5.10 -15.65
C GLY A 39 -5.37 3.61 -15.67
N MET A 40 -4.67 3.12 -14.65
CA MET A 40 -4.25 1.73 -14.57
C MET A 40 -5.04 0.94 -13.55
N GLU A 41 -5.29 -0.32 -13.88
CA GLU A 41 -5.79 -1.30 -12.93
C GLU A 41 -4.70 -2.36 -12.73
N VAL A 42 -4.34 -2.58 -11.49
CA VAL A 42 -3.30 -3.57 -11.14
C VAL A 42 -3.89 -4.94 -10.88
N ASP A 43 -5.13 -4.97 -10.39
CA ASP A 43 -5.81 -6.22 -10.09
C ASP A 43 -6.00 -7.03 -11.37
N GLY A 44 -5.57 -8.29 -11.33
CA GLY A 44 -5.66 -9.19 -12.46
C GLY A 44 -4.55 -9.06 -13.50
N LEU A 45 -3.64 -8.09 -13.33
CA LEU A 45 -2.56 -7.87 -14.29
C LEU A 45 -1.46 -8.93 -14.16
N PHE A 46 -1.06 -9.23 -12.91
CA PHE A 46 -0.07 -10.26 -12.61
C PHE A 46 -0.61 -11.16 -11.51
N GLU A 47 -0.63 -12.46 -11.77
CA GLU A 47 -1.16 -13.44 -10.84
C GLU A 47 -0.41 -13.43 -9.50
N PHE A 48 0.92 -13.38 -9.54
CA PHE A 48 1.72 -13.36 -8.32
C PHE A 48 1.49 -12.07 -7.50
N TRP A 49 1.23 -10.96 -8.17
CA TRP A 49 0.95 -9.69 -7.51
C TRP A 49 -0.39 -9.74 -6.78
N ASP A 50 -1.41 -10.33 -7.41
CA ASP A 50 -2.71 -10.53 -6.80
C ASP A 50 -2.63 -11.43 -5.57
N GLU A 51 -1.79 -12.47 -5.64
CA GLU A 51 -1.55 -13.35 -4.49
C GLU A 51 -0.88 -12.61 -3.34
N TRP A 52 0.07 -11.73 -3.62
CA TRP A 52 0.73 -10.92 -2.61
C TRP A 52 -0.23 -9.93 -1.98
N ILE A 53 -1.10 -9.31 -2.78
CA ILE A 53 -2.14 -8.43 -2.26
C ILE A 53 -3.05 -9.22 -1.30
N ALA A 54 -3.50 -10.39 -1.71
CA ALA A 54 -4.37 -11.23 -0.89
C ALA A 54 -3.68 -11.67 0.42
N THR A 55 -2.40 -12.02 0.34
CA THR A 55 -1.66 -12.51 1.51
C THR A 55 -1.28 -11.38 2.45
N TYR A 56 -0.67 -10.32 1.94
CA TYR A 56 -0.06 -9.27 2.78
C TYR A 56 -1.03 -8.14 3.09
N ILE A 57 -1.71 -7.61 2.09
CA ILE A 57 -2.57 -6.45 2.29
C ILE A 57 -3.88 -6.85 2.96
N GLU A 58 -4.54 -7.89 2.46
CA GLU A 58 -5.77 -8.37 3.09
C GLU A 58 -5.49 -8.94 4.48
N GLY A 59 -4.32 -9.56 4.67
CA GLY A 59 -3.87 -10.01 5.98
C GLY A 59 -3.70 -8.85 6.95
N ALA A 60 -3.08 -7.75 6.51
CA ALA A 60 -2.92 -6.54 7.33
C ALA A 60 -4.28 -5.95 7.71
N ARG A 61 -5.21 -5.90 6.75
CA ARG A 61 -6.56 -5.39 7.00
C ARG A 61 -7.29 -6.20 8.07
N LYS A 62 -7.14 -7.52 8.04
CA LYS A 62 -7.73 -8.40 9.06
C LYS A 62 -7.11 -8.17 10.43
N GLU A 63 -5.80 -7.96 10.49
CA GLU A 63 -5.11 -7.74 11.76
C GLU A 63 -5.55 -6.46 12.46
N VAL A 64 -5.75 -5.38 11.71
CA VAL A 64 -6.14 -4.08 12.31
C VAL A 64 -7.64 -3.91 12.45
N GLY A 65 -8.44 -4.64 11.69
CA GLY A 65 -9.90 -4.51 11.66
C GLY A 65 -10.37 -3.46 10.65
N GLU A 66 -11.64 -3.52 10.27
CA GLU A 66 -12.19 -2.69 9.20
C GLU A 66 -12.10 -1.19 9.44
N GLU A 67 -12.36 -0.73 10.67
CA GLU A 67 -12.34 0.69 10.99
C GLU A 67 -10.96 1.30 10.83
N LEU A 68 -9.94 0.63 11.38
CA LEU A 68 -8.56 1.10 11.24
C LEU A 68 -8.06 0.96 9.81
N ALA A 69 -8.42 -0.12 9.15
CA ALA A 69 -8.04 -0.33 7.74
C ALA A 69 -8.57 0.80 6.87
N LYS A 70 -9.83 1.20 7.08
CA LYS A 70 -10.44 2.31 6.35
C LYS A 70 -9.72 3.63 6.65
N SER A 71 -9.43 3.88 7.93
CA SER A 71 -8.72 5.09 8.36
C SER A 71 -7.34 5.18 7.71
N TYR A 72 -6.58 4.12 7.74
CA TYR A 72 -5.25 4.07 7.13
C TYR A 72 -5.31 4.24 5.61
N LYS A 73 -6.31 3.67 4.97
CA LYS A 73 -6.54 3.85 3.55
C LYS A 73 -6.79 5.33 3.21
N GLU A 74 -7.67 5.98 3.96
CA GLU A 74 -7.98 7.39 3.76
C GLU A 74 -6.74 8.28 3.99
N GLU A 75 -5.95 7.98 5.01
CA GLU A 75 -4.70 8.67 5.30
C GLU A 75 -3.70 8.52 4.15
N GLY A 76 -3.58 7.31 3.60
CA GLY A 76 -2.70 7.05 2.47
C GLY A 76 -3.10 7.81 1.22
N ILE A 77 -4.39 7.85 0.92
CA ILE A 77 -4.91 8.60 -0.23
C ILE A 77 -4.67 10.11 -0.04
N ALA A 78 -4.95 10.63 1.15
CA ALA A 78 -4.79 12.04 1.46
C ALA A 78 -3.33 12.50 1.45
N MET A 79 -2.40 11.59 1.71
CA MET A 79 -0.97 11.88 1.79
C MET A 79 -0.40 12.41 0.47
N GLY A 80 -0.85 11.87 -0.66
CA GLY A 80 -0.30 12.17 -1.96
C GLY A 80 0.95 11.33 -2.26
N PHE A 81 1.25 11.18 -3.54
CA PHE A 81 2.28 10.23 -3.97
C PHE A 81 3.69 10.67 -3.56
N GLU A 82 4.01 11.96 -3.65
CA GLU A 82 5.34 12.46 -3.25
C GLU A 82 5.63 12.20 -1.78
N LYS A 83 4.65 12.50 -0.92
CA LYS A 83 4.80 12.24 0.51
C LYS A 83 4.84 10.75 0.82
N ALA A 84 4.13 9.95 0.04
CA ALA A 84 4.18 8.49 0.18
C ALA A 84 5.58 7.95 -0.11
N ILE A 85 6.27 8.50 -1.11
CA ILE A 85 7.65 8.12 -1.41
C ILE A 85 8.55 8.45 -0.22
N GLU A 86 8.46 9.67 0.32
CA GLU A 86 9.23 10.07 1.49
C GLU A 86 8.96 9.17 2.69
N TYR A 87 7.68 8.87 2.91
CA TYR A 87 7.25 7.99 4.00
C TYR A 87 7.80 6.57 3.82
N ALA A 88 7.78 6.05 2.60
CA ALA A 88 8.31 4.72 2.32
C ALA A 88 9.82 4.64 2.61
N LEU A 89 10.56 5.73 2.36
CA LEU A 89 11.99 5.80 2.58
C LEU A 89 12.37 6.06 4.04
N ASP A 90 11.43 6.48 4.86
CA ASP A 90 11.67 6.73 6.29
C ASP A 90 11.37 5.44 7.08
N PHE A 91 12.39 4.60 7.21
CA PHE A 91 12.24 3.27 7.83
C PHE A 91 11.92 3.31 9.33
N GLU A 92 12.13 4.43 9.98
CA GLU A 92 11.85 4.59 11.41
C GLU A 92 10.40 5.01 11.68
N LYS A 93 9.74 5.58 10.69
CA LYS A 93 8.39 6.12 10.85
C LYS A 93 7.34 5.07 10.51
N ASP A 94 6.38 4.93 11.41
CA ASP A 94 5.22 4.04 11.22
C ASP A 94 4.04 4.73 10.55
#